data_39b67a3608dc6d8bbbe7d8b10863cac2
#
_entry.id   39b67a3608dc6d8bbbe7d8b10863cac2
#
_cell.length_a   1.000
_cell.length_b   1.000
_cell.length_c   1.000
_cell.angle_alpha   90.00
_cell.angle_beta   90.00
_cell.angle_gamma   90.00
#
_symmetry.space_group_name_H-M   'P 1'
#
loop_
_entity.id
_entity.type
_entity.pdbx_description
1 polymer ?
#
loop_
_entity_poly.entity_id
_entity_poly.type
_entity_poly.pdbx_seq_one_letter_code
_entity_poly.pdbx_strand_id
1 'polypeptide(L)'
;VRQDKKGSYRENIVHMTGALPYSVHRSFFGERDTQALYLHWHPEMELYYLEAGTVKFVVEDRSFIVCAGEAVFVPGNLLHGATSLENRGGSFRALVFSGDLIADPGRGAGFVRYLQPVFQDALECCCILRKEEDWHQEVLDDLKRLFELEDIRDGGGADCRLAAAGLIAVIWQQLYNRCFSKTAAKQRPEDMQKVADYIQAHYQEEISLEMLAQTAHMSEGQLCRRFHRDMGETPFTWLKRCRIKKSCAWLAASDKKVAEICALCGFNNVSYFNREFLREMKITPSEYRKLCKNTYAGA
;
A
#
# COMPACT_ATOMS: atom_id res chain seq x y z
N VAL A 1 -2.25 -6.50 28.86
CA VAL A 1 -1.34 -5.38 28.62
C VAL A 1 -0.40 -5.78 27.49
N ARG A 2 -0.81 -5.61 26.24
CA ARG A 2 0.07 -5.68 25.05
C ARG A 2 0.40 -4.25 24.67
N GLN A 3 1.38 -3.66 25.36
CA GLN A 3 1.93 -2.35 24.99
C GLN A 3 3.02 -2.48 23.95
N ASP A 4 2.82 -1.82 22.80
CA ASP A 4 3.79 -1.16 21.91
C ASP A 4 5.15 -1.82 21.60
N LYS A 5 5.16 -3.09 21.19
CA LYS A 5 6.33 -3.63 20.47
C LYS A 5 6.35 -3.23 18.98
N LYS A 6 5.23 -2.83 18.40
CA LYS A 6 5.14 -2.46 16.95
C LYS A 6 5.94 -1.21 16.57
N GLY A 7 6.12 -0.23 17.45
CA GLY A 7 6.89 0.98 17.15
C GLY A 7 8.37 0.75 16.85
N SER A 8 8.97 -0.31 17.44
CA SER A 8 10.39 -0.65 17.27
C SER A 8 10.74 -1.36 15.95
N TYR A 9 9.76 -1.93 15.25
CA TYR A 9 9.96 -2.74 14.04
C TYR A 9 9.41 -2.08 12.78
N ARG A 10 9.01 -0.81 12.83
CA ARG A 10 8.58 -0.09 11.64
C ARG A 10 9.77 0.11 10.72
N GLU A 11 9.62 -0.34 9.47
CA GLU A 11 10.64 -0.11 8.48
C GLU A 11 10.79 1.38 8.14
N ASN A 12 12.04 1.84 8.01
CA ASN A 12 12.35 3.23 7.66
C ASN A 12 12.65 3.41 6.15
N ILE A 13 12.55 2.34 5.36
CA ILE A 13 12.76 2.40 3.91
C ILE A 13 11.56 3.10 3.26
N VAL A 14 11.85 3.99 2.33
CA VAL A 14 10.83 4.64 1.51
C VAL A 14 10.65 3.81 0.25
N HIS A 15 9.62 2.98 0.20
CA HIS A 15 9.36 2.09 -0.92
C HIS A 15 8.85 2.81 -2.17
N MET A 16 8.23 3.99 -2.00
CA MET A 16 7.52 4.71 -3.08
C MET A 16 8.31 5.93 -3.56
N THR A 17 9.46 5.72 -4.20
CA THR A 17 10.32 6.79 -4.72
C THR A 17 10.08 7.10 -6.21
N GLY A 18 9.34 6.25 -6.90
CA GLY A 18 9.08 6.34 -8.34
C GLY A 18 7.79 7.10 -8.69
N ALA A 19 7.54 7.26 -10.00
CA ALA A 19 6.33 7.88 -10.55
C ALA A 19 5.06 7.05 -10.29
N LEU A 20 5.19 5.75 -10.03
CA LEU A 20 4.09 4.85 -9.68
C LEU A 20 4.28 4.30 -8.26
N PRO A 21 3.18 4.01 -7.53
CA PRO A 21 3.24 3.64 -6.13
C PRO A 21 3.57 2.15 -5.91
N TYR A 22 4.68 1.69 -6.47
CA TYR A 22 5.28 0.39 -6.22
C TYR A 22 6.81 0.44 -6.29
N SER A 23 7.47 -0.56 -5.71
CA SER A 23 8.92 -0.80 -5.82
C SER A 23 9.22 -2.29 -5.82
N VAL A 24 10.33 -2.67 -6.46
CA VAL A 24 10.87 -4.02 -6.43
C VAL A 24 12.24 -3.97 -5.78
N HIS A 25 12.46 -4.85 -4.80
CA HIS A 25 13.72 -5.01 -4.09
C HIS A 25 14.26 -6.41 -4.36
N ARG A 26 15.56 -6.53 -4.59
CA ARG A 26 16.25 -7.82 -4.68
C ARG A 26 17.27 -7.90 -3.56
N SER A 27 17.27 -9.00 -2.83
CA SER A 27 18.16 -9.22 -1.69
C SER A 27 18.73 -10.63 -1.71
N PHE A 28 19.91 -10.77 -1.12
CA PHE A 28 20.66 -12.01 -0.97
C PHE A 28 20.95 -12.24 0.50
N PHE A 29 20.95 -13.49 0.92
CA PHE A 29 21.40 -13.90 2.25
C PHE A 29 22.43 -15.03 2.10
N GLY A 30 23.48 -14.95 2.90
CA GLY A 30 24.61 -15.87 2.84
C GLY A 30 24.37 -17.19 3.56
N GLU A 31 25.30 -18.14 3.39
CA GLU A 31 25.24 -19.47 4.03
C GLU A 31 25.26 -19.42 5.57
N ARG A 32 25.78 -18.35 6.16
CA ARG A 32 25.86 -18.15 7.61
C ARG A 32 24.78 -17.23 8.15
N ASP A 33 23.96 -16.67 7.25
CA ASP A 33 22.91 -15.74 7.66
C ASP A 33 21.70 -16.53 8.13
N THR A 34 21.41 -16.47 9.41
CA THR A 34 20.19 -17.04 9.96
C THR A 34 18.96 -16.22 9.59
N GLN A 35 19.15 -14.94 9.23
CA GLN A 35 18.09 -14.00 8.93
C GLN A 35 18.10 -13.65 7.44
N ALA A 36 17.09 -14.17 6.70
CA ALA A 36 16.89 -13.85 5.28
C ALA A 36 16.19 -12.52 5.09
N LEU A 37 15.21 -12.19 5.93
CA LEU A 37 14.50 -10.93 5.96
C LEU A 37 14.32 -10.51 7.43
N TYR A 38 14.68 -9.26 7.75
CA TYR A 38 14.48 -8.72 9.11
C TYR A 38 13.00 -8.65 9.46
N LEU A 39 12.71 -8.85 10.76
CA LEU A 39 11.36 -8.70 11.27
C LEU A 39 10.98 -7.22 11.26
N HIS A 40 10.00 -6.85 10.43
CA HIS A 40 9.57 -5.47 10.24
C HIS A 40 8.10 -5.38 9.83
N TRP A 41 7.56 -4.17 9.75
CA TRP A 41 6.25 -3.89 9.18
C TRP A 41 6.25 -2.54 8.47
N HIS A 42 5.40 -2.40 7.46
CA HIS A 42 5.13 -1.17 6.70
C HIS A 42 3.65 -1.14 6.25
N PRO A 43 3.11 0.03 5.86
CA PRO A 43 1.70 0.15 5.48
C PRO A 43 1.37 -0.41 4.09
N GLU A 44 2.35 -0.61 3.25
CA GLU A 44 2.21 -1.14 1.90
C GLU A 44 1.95 -2.65 1.92
N MET A 45 1.42 -3.19 0.82
CA MET A 45 1.29 -4.63 0.60
C MET A 45 2.57 -5.18 -0.02
N GLU A 46 2.91 -6.43 0.27
CA GLU A 46 4.12 -7.07 -0.23
C GLU A 46 3.84 -8.45 -0.84
N LEU A 47 4.51 -8.75 -1.96
CA LEU A 47 4.70 -10.10 -2.48
C LEU A 47 6.17 -10.44 -2.36
N TYR A 48 6.50 -11.27 -1.37
CA TYR A 48 7.82 -11.84 -1.18
C TYR A 48 7.95 -13.10 -2.05
N TYR A 49 8.87 -13.10 -3.02
CA TYR A 49 9.14 -14.22 -3.92
C TYR A 49 10.54 -14.78 -3.66
N LEU A 50 10.64 -16.04 -3.26
CA LEU A 50 11.92 -16.70 -2.99
C LEU A 50 12.49 -17.25 -4.30
N GLU A 51 13.61 -16.67 -4.78
CA GLU A 51 14.30 -17.13 -5.98
C GLU A 51 15.17 -18.38 -5.73
N ALA A 52 15.85 -18.43 -4.58
CA ALA A 52 16.74 -19.52 -4.19
C ALA A 52 16.75 -19.73 -2.66
N GLY A 53 16.90 -20.97 -2.24
CA GLY A 53 16.96 -21.37 -0.84
C GLY A 53 15.64 -21.87 -0.28
N THR A 54 15.59 -22.05 1.04
CA THR A 54 14.39 -22.40 1.82
C THR A 54 14.36 -21.56 3.08
N VAL A 55 13.22 -20.95 3.37
CA VAL A 55 13.07 -20.07 4.53
C VAL A 55 11.84 -20.43 5.36
N LYS A 56 11.91 -20.15 6.66
CA LYS A 56 10.74 -20.04 7.52
C LYS A 56 10.30 -18.58 7.50
N PHE A 57 9.19 -18.29 6.81
CA PHE A 57 8.57 -16.98 6.76
C PHE A 57 7.57 -16.84 7.90
N VAL A 58 7.59 -15.71 8.60
CA VAL A 58 6.73 -15.43 9.74
C VAL A 58 5.88 -14.20 9.43
N VAL A 59 4.58 -14.28 9.72
CA VAL A 59 3.65 -13.15 9.68
C VAL A 59 2.84 -13.16 10.97
N GLU A 60 3.04 -12.15 11.82
CA GLU A 60 2.49 -12.07 13.19
C GLU A 60 2.78 -13.35 13.98
N ASP A 61 1.79 -14.15 14.30
CA ASP A 61 1.89 -15.44 15.02
C ASP A 61 1.86 -16.67 14.09
N ARG A 62 1.75 -16.48 12.78
CA ARG A 62 1.77 -17.56 11.78
C ARG A 62 3.15 -17.75 11.20
N SER A 63 3.45 -18.98 10.79
CA SER A 63 4.70 -19.27 10.07
C SER A 63 4.49 -20.27 8.96
N PHE A 64 5.26 -20.10 7.88
CA PHE A 64 5.20 -20.91 6.68
C PHE A 64 6.62 -21.35 6.29
N ILE A 65 6.75 -22.55 5.74
CA ILE A 65 7.95 -22.93 5.00
C ILE A 65 7.75 -22.50 3.58
N VAL A 66 8.69 -21.73 3.04
CA VAL A 66 8.69 -21.22 1.67
C VAL A 66 9.94 -21.73 0.97
N CYS A 67 9.73 -22.36 -0.18
CA CYS A 67 10.79 -22.93 -1.03
C CYS A 67 11.02 -22.03 -2.28
N ALA A 68 12.18 -22.21 -2.88
CA ALA A 68 12.51 -21.50 -4.13
C ALA A 68 11.41 -21.64 -5.20
N GLY A 69 11.00 -20.54 -5.78
CA GLY A 69 9.92 -20.44 -6.77
C GLY A 69 8.53 -20.25 -6.17
N GLU A 70 8.39 -20.15 -4.85
CA GLU A 70 7.15 -19.83 -4.14
C GLU A 70 7.14 -18.37 -3.69
N ALA A 71 5.94 -17.85 -3.38
CA ALA A 71 5.78 -16.49 -2.87
C ALA A 71 4.84 -16.42 -1.66
N VAL A 72 4.96 -15.35 -0.88
CA VAL A 72 4.02 -15.01 0.19
C VAL A 72 3.43 -13.64 -0.09
N PHE A 73 2.11 -13.53 -0.08
CA PHE A 73 1.42 -12.25 -0.05
C PHE A 73 1.23 -11.82 1.39
N VAL A 74 1.71 -10.63 1.72
CA VAL A 74 1.58 -10.00 3.04
C VAL A 74 0.78 -8.70 2.89
N PRO A 75 -0.42 -8.62 3.46
CA PRO A 75 -1.15 -7.36 3.59
C PRO A 75 -0.36 -6.34 4.42
N GLY A 76 -0.60 -5.06 4.14
CA GLY A 76 0.05 -3.97 4.88
C GLY A 76 -0.24 -3.98 6.39
N ASN A 77 0.66 -3.39 7.17
CA ASN A 77 0.62 -3.28 8.62
C ASN A 77 0.74 -4.59 9.42
N LEU A 78 1.15 -5.69 8.80
CA LEU A 78 1.48 -6.94 9.48
C LEU A 78 2.99 -7.05 9.74
N LEU A 79 3.35 -7.48 10.94
CA LEU A 79 4.74 -7.77 11.29
C LEU A 79 5.18 -9.06 10.58
N HIS A 80 6.24 -8.99 9.77
CA HIS A 80 6.72 -10.12 8.99
C HIS A 80 8.24 -10.17 8.87
N GLY A 81 8.77 -11.34 8.51
CA GLY A 81 10.19 -11.58 8.33
C GLY A 81 10.47 -13.03 7.96
N ALA A 82 11.73 -13.35 7.65
CA ALA A 82 12.13 -14.68 7.24
C ALA A 82 13.47 -15.11 7.84
N THR A 83 13.57 -16.39 8.22
CA THR A 83 14.81 -17.03 8.66
C THR A 83 15.22 -18.14 7.68
N SER A 84 16.49 -18.21 7.34
CA SER A 84 17.04 -19.27 6.50
C SER A 84 17.01 -20.62 7.24
N LEU A 85 16.67 -21.70 6.55
CA LEU A 85 16.57 -23.03 7.13
C LEU A 85 17.75 -23.97 6.78
N GLU A 86 18.43 -23.72 5.66
CA GLU A 86 19.35 -24.70 5.10
C GLU A 86 20.83 -24.31 5.19
N ASN A 87 21.18 -23.21 5.81
CA ASN A 87 22.57 -22.69 5.85
C ASN A 87 23.27 -22.65 4.47
N ARG A 88 22.50 -22.56 3.39
CA ARG A 88 23.02 -22.54 1.99
C ARG A 88 22.95 -21.17 1.33
N GLY A 89 22.41 -20.21 2.06
CA GLY A 89 22.13 -18.91 1.48
C GLY A 89 20.98 -18.96 0.46
N GLY A 90 20.68 -17.82 -0.14
CA GLY A 90 19.60 -17.71 -1.11
C GLY A 90 19.38 -16.29 -1.56
N SER A 91 18.34 -16.12 -2.36
CA SER A 91 17.90 -14.80 -2.83
C SER A 91 16.39 -14.71 -2.91
N PHE A 92 15.90 -13.49 -2.74
CA PHE A 92 14.48 -13.20 -2.91
C PHE A 92 14.28 -11.86 -3.61
N ARG A 93 13.10 -11.70 -4.17
CA ARG A 93 12.57 -10.40 -4.62
C ARG A 93 11.33 -10.06 -3.83
N ALA A 94 11.20 -8.80 -3.46
CA ALA A 94 10.01 -8.25 -2.82
C ALA A 94 9.38 -7.20 -3.73
N LEU A 95 8.14 -7.43 -4.16
CA LEU A 95 7.29 -6.42 -4.78
C LEU A 95 6.49 -5.75 -3.68
N VAL A 96 6.79 -4.48 -3.41
CA VAL A 96 6.07 -3.66 -2.43
C VAL A 96 5.21 -2.65 -3.17
N PHE A 97 3.91 -2.56 -2.87
CA PHE A 97 2.99 -1.67 -3.58
C PHE A 97 1.90 -1.10 -2.69
N SER A 98 1.50 0.14 -3.00
CA SER A 98 0.39 0.81 -2.33
C SER A 98 -0.96 0.37 -2.91
N GLY A 99 -1.98 0.30 -2.06
CA GLY A 99 -3.36 0.13 -2.49
C GLY A 99 -3.85 1.21 -3.46
N ASP A 100 -3.17 2.35 -3.51
CA ASP A 100 -3.47 3.45 -4.44
C ASP A 100 -3.30 3.05 -5.91
N LEU A 101 -2.51 2.03 -6.18
CA LEU A 101 -2.34 1.47 -7.53
C LEU A 101 -3.58 0.68 -7.96
N ILE A 102 -4.29 0.10 -7.02
CA ILE A 102 -5.47 -0.73 -7.28
C ILE A 102 -6.75 0.10 -7.26
N ALA A 103 -6.90 0.99 -6.30
CA ALA A 103 -8.07 1.82 -6.14
C ALA A 103 -7.73 3.14 -5.47
N ASP A 104 -8.15 4.25 -6.06
CA ASP A 104 -8.02 5.57 -5.46
C ASP A 104 -8.85 5.63 -4.17
N PRO A 105 -8.25 5.84 -2.99
CA PRO A 105 -8.98 6.06 -1.75
C PRO A 105 -9.96 7.24 -1.84
N GLY A 106 -9.66 8.21 -2.72
CA GLY A 106 -10.54 9.33 -3.00
C GLY A 106 -11.76 8.99 -3.87
N ARG A 107 -11.90 7.76 -4.41
CA ARG A 107 -13.04 7.32 -5.20
C ARG A 107 -13.88 6.20 -4.53
N GLY A 108 -13.87 6.17 -3.22
CA GLY A 108 -14.73 5.38 -2.31
C GLY A 108 -15.04 3.94 -2.71
N ALA A 109 -15.88 3.74 -3.72
CA ALA A 109 -16.42 2.43 -4.09
C ALA A 109 -15.35 1.38 -4.48
N GLY A 110 -14.28 1.79 -5.18
CA GLY A 110 -13.19 0.88 -5.55
C GLY A 110 -12.39 0.40 -4.35
N PHE A 111 -12.06 1.32 -3.45
CA PHE A 111 -11.36 1.00 -2.21
C PHE A 111 -12.17 0.01 -1.34
N VAL A 112 -13.43 0.32 -1.10
CA VAL A 112 -14.32 -0.52 -0.28
C VAL A 112 -14.49 -1.90 -0.89
N ARG A 113 -14.59 -1.98 -2.20
CA ARG A 113 -14.79 -3.26 -2.88
C ARG A 113 -13.53 -4.12 -2.89
N TYR A 114 -12.38 -3.55 -3.23
CA TYR A 114 -11.19 -4.33 -3.59
C TYR A 114 -10.08 -4.33 -2.52
N LEU A 115 -10.01 -3.31 -1.66
CA LEU A 115 -8.94 -3.16 -0.68
C LEU A 115 -9.42 -3.35 0.76
N GLN A 116 -10.57 -2.78 1.10
CA GLN A 116 -11.09 -2.83 2.45
C GLN A 116 -11.16 -4.25 3.04
N PRO A 117 -11.64 -5.30 2.33
CA PRO A 117 -11.66 -6.65 2.86
C PRO A 117 -10.29 -7.16 3.31
N VAL A 118 -9.25 -6.76 2.58
CA VAL A 118 -7.86 -7.15 2.88
C VAL A 118 -7.34 -6.44 4.13
N PHE A 119 -7.71 -5.19 4.35
CA PHE A 119 -7.30 -4.46 5.57
C PHE A 119 -8.10 -4.84 6.81
N GLN A 120 -9.36 -5.26 6.65
CA GLN A 120 -10.21 -5.68 7.78
C GLN A 120 -9.77 -7.01 8.38
N ASP A 121 -9.44 -7.97 7.54
CA ASP A 121 -9.03 -9.31 7.92
C ASP A 121 -7.62 -9.62 7.37
N ALA A 122 -6.68 -8.69 7.57
CA ALA A 122 -5.36 -8.72 6.94
C ALA A 122 -4.63 -10.05 7.16
N LEU A 123 -4.67 -10.60 8.37
CA LEU A 123 -4.00 -11.86 8.67
C LEU A 123 -4.63 -13.06 7.93
N GLU A 124 -5.95 -13.06 7.75
CA GLU A 124 -6.66 -14.10 6.97
C GLU A 124 -6.40 -13.96 5.46
N CYS A 125 -6.06 -12.75 5.00
CA CYS A 125 -5.70 -12.49 3.62
C CYS A 125 -4.23 -12.77 3.31
N CYS A 126 -3.39 -13.02 4.33
CA CYS A 126 -2.03 -13.49 4.12
C CYS A 126 -2.07 -14.91 3.53
N CYS A 127 -1.45 -15.11 2.37
CA CYS A 127 -1.45 -16.40 1.70
C CYS A 127 -0.08 -16.74 1.10
N ILE A 128 0.20 -18.05 1.04
CA ILE A 128 1.37 -18.59 0.36
C ILE A 128 0.97 -19.08 -1.03
N LEU A 129 1.76 -18.74 -2.03
CA LEU A 129 1.58 -19.15 -3.43
C LEU A 129 2.55 -20.28 -3.73
N ARG A 130 2.01 -21.48 -3.98
CA ARG A 130 2.76 -22.71 -4.19
C ARG A 130 2.73 -23.13 -5.66
N LYS A 131 3.80 -23.76 -6.10
CA LYS A 131 3.96 -24.17 -7.52
C LYS A 131 2.99 -25.26 -7.95
N GLU A 132 2.48 -26.04 -7.00
CA GLU A 132 1.63 -27.22 -7.28
C GLU A 132 0.16 -26.87 -7.54
N GLU A 133 -0.23 -25.60 -7.35
CA GLU A 133 -1.61 -25.15 -7.57
C GLU A 133 -1.70 -24.30 -8.85
N ASP A 134 -2.50 -24.68 -9.79
CA ASP A 134 -2.60 -24.06 -11.12
C ASP A 134 -2.77 -22.53 -11.08
N TRP A 135 -3.69 -22.03 -10.25
CA TRP A 135 -3.93 -20.59 -10.17
C TRP A 135 -2.80 -19.82 -9.45
N HIS A 136 -2.08 -20.48 -8.52
CA HIS A 136 -0.87 -19.92 -7.92
C HIS A 136 0.23 -19.78 -8.97
N GLN A 137 0.35 -20.78 -9.86
CA GLN A 137 1.33 -20.75 -10.92
C GLN A 137 1.12 -19.56 -11.86
N GLU A 138 -0.15 -19.25 -12.22
CA GLU A 138 -0.48 -18.06 -13.02
C GLU A 138 0.02 -16.76 -12.34
N VAL A 139 -0.22 -16.61 -11.03
CA VAL A 139 0.27 -15.44 -10.26
C VAL A 139 1.79 -15.40 -10.20
N LEU A 140 2.44 -16.55 -9.97
CA LEU A 140 3.89 -16.65 -9.91
C LEU A 140 4.55 -16.32 -11.25
N ASP A 141 3.93 -16.68 -12.37
CA ASP A 141 4.43 -16.37 -13.70
C ASP A 141 4.26 -14.89 -14.05
N ASP A 142 3.12 -14.27 -13.69
CA ASP A 142 2.92 -12.83 -13.82
C ASP A 142 3.92 -12.04 -12.95
N LEU A 143 4.24 -12.54 -11.75
CA LEU A 143 5.22 -11.92 -10.85
C LEU A 143 6.64 -12.01 -11.43
N LYS A 144 7.05 -13.15 -11.99
CA LYS A 144 8.33 -13.29 -12.68
C LYS A 144 8.44 -12.35 -13.88
N ARG A 145 7.37 -12.28 -14.69
CA ARG A 145 7.31 -11.35 -15.84
C ARG A 145 7.45 -9.89 -15.41
N LEU A 146 6.84 -9.52 -14.27
CA LEU A 146 7.03 -8.20 -13.69
C LEU A 146 8.49 -7.95 -13.34
N PHE A 147 9.16 -8.91 -12.72
CA PHE A 147 10.58 -8.78 -12.37
C PHE A 147 11.49 -8.68 -13.60
N GLU A 148 11.18 -9.37 -14.68
CA GLU A 148 11.89 -9.25 -15.95
C GLU A 148 11.77 -7.84 -16.53
N LEU A 149 10.58 -7.23 -16.48
CA LEU A 149 10.36 -5.83 -16.89
C LEU A 149 11.18 -4.84 -16.04
N GLU A 150 11.27 -5.07 -14.74
CA GLU A 150 12.08 -4.24 -13.85
C GLU A 150 13.59 -4.40 -14.15
N ASP A 151 14.06 -5.62 -14.42
CA ASP A 151 15.45 -5.87 -14.79
C ASP A 151 15.82 -5.17 -16.12
N ILE A 152 14.92 -5.17 -17.13
CA ILE A 152 15.09 -4.43 -18.39
C ILE A 152 15.26 -2.93 -18.12
N ARG A 153 14.39 -2.35 -17.30
CA ARG A 153 14.45 -0.93 -16.94
C ARG A 153 15.75 -0.58 -16.21
N ASP A 154 16.12 -1.35 -15.20
CA ASP A 154 17.32 -1.11 -14.39
C ASP A 154 18.62 -1.31 -15.20
N GLY A 155 18.58 -2.12 -16.24
CA GLY A 155 19.63 -2.27 -17.24
C GLY A 155 19.72 -1.11 -18.27
N GLY A 156 18.92 -0.05 -18.10
CA GLY A 156 18.89 1.12 -19.02
C GLY A 156 18.05 0.89 -20.29
N GLY A 157 17.16 -0.11 -20.28
CA GLY A 157 16.20 -0.37 -21.35
C GLY A 157 14.97 0.54 -21.31
N ALA A 158 13.90 0.13 -22.00
CA ALA A 158 12.66 0.88 -22.11
C ALA A 158 11.99 1.06 -20.74
N ASP A 159 11.22 2.16 -20.58
CA ASP A 159 10.39 2.38 -19.40
C ASP A 159 9.18 1.44 -19.41
N CYS A 160 9.27 0.37 -18.64
CA CYS A 160 8.25 -0.68 -18.53
C CYS A 160 7.33 -0.50 -17.31
N ARG A 161 7.41 0.61 -16.56
CA ARG A 161 6.66 0.83 -15.30
C ARG A 161 5.14 0.71 -15.46
N LEU A 162 4.59 1.19 -16.56
CA LEU A 162 3.15 1.06 -16.83
C LEU A 162 2.73 -0.40 -17.06
N ALA A 163 3.55 -1.18 -17.76
CA ALA A 163 3.31 -2.60 -17.96
C ALA A 163 3.41 -3.38 -16.64
N ALA A 164 4.42 -3.07 -15.81
CA ALA A 164 4.55 -3.64 -14.47
C ALA A 164 3.34 -3.30 -13.57
N ALA A 165 2.87 -2.06 -13.60
CA ALA A 165 1.65 -1.65 -12.89
C ALA A 165 0.40 -2.41 -13.38
N GLY A 166 0.30 -2.67 -14.67
CA GLY A 166 -0.74 -3.52 -15.26
C GLY A 166 -0.70 -4.96 -14.74
N LEU A 167 0.50 -5.55 -14.63
CA LEU A 167 0.68 -6.88 -14.05
C LEU A 167 0.31 -6.91 -12.55
N ILE A 168 0.64 -5.88 -11.78
CA ILE A 168 0.20 -5.78 -10.37
C ILE A 168 -1.32 -5.81 -10.28
N ALA A 169 -2.03 -5.10 -11.15
CA ALA A 169 -3.50 -5.12 -11.17
C ALA A 169 -4.07 -6.50 -11.55
N VAL A 170 -3.45 -7.23 -12.47
CA VAL A 170 -3.83 -8.61 -12.84
C VAL A 170 -3.58 -9.57 -11.67
N ILE A 171 -2.40 -9.53 -11.06
CA ILE A 171 -2.05 -10.31 -9.87
C ILE A 171 -3.05 -10.03 -8.74
N TRP A 172 -3.36 -8.75 -8.48
CA TRP A 172 -4.34 -8.36 -7.49
C TRP A 172 -5.73 -8.95 -7.76
N GLN A 173 -6.19 -8.91 -9.01
CA GLN A 173 -7.49 -9.46 -9.40
C GLN A 173 -7.57 -10.97 -9.12
N GLN A 174 -6.49 -11.71 -9.38
CA GLN A 174 -6.42 -13.15 -9.11
C GLN A 174 -6.46 -13.42 -7.60
N LEU A 175 -5.63 -12.75 -6.81
CA LEU A 175 -5.62 -12.84 -5.35
C LEU A 175 -6.99 -12.47 -4.76
N TYR A 176 -7.59 -11.38 -5.23
CA TYR A 176 -8.91 -10.94 -4.78
C TYR A 176 -9.97 -12.01 -5.00
N ASN A 177 -10.06 -12.54 -6.22
CA ASN A 177 -11.08 -13.54 -6.57
C ASN A 177 -10.93 -14.84 -5.80
N ARG A 178 -9.71 -15.28 -5.55
CA ARG A 178 -9.41 -16.59 -4.96
C ARG A 178 -9.28 -16.56 -3.44
N CYS A 179 -8.67 -15.52 -2.89
CA CYS A 179 -8.38 -15.43 -1.46
C CYS A 179 -9.33 -14.49 -0.70
N PHE A 180 -9.69 -13.33 -1.29
CA PHE A 180 -10.31 -12.26 -0.51
C PHE A 180 -11.81 -12.08 -0.76
N SER A 181 -12.36 -12.56 -1.86
CA SER A 181 -13.77 -12.35 -2.23
C SER A 181 -14.75 -12.94 -1.22
N LYS A 182 -14.39 -14.04 -0.57
CA LYS A 182 -15.23 -14.70 0.47
C LYS A 182 -15.28 -13.82 1.76
N THR A 183 -14.20 -13.17 2.09
CA THR A 183 -14.12 -12.21 3.20
C THR A 183 -14.94 -10.95 2.87
N ALA A 184 -14.85 -10.46 1.64
CA ALA A 184 -15.62 -9.32 1.14
C ALA A 184 -17.13 -9.54 1.18
N ALA A 185 -17.59 -10.78 0.95
CA ALA A 185 -19.02 -11.10 0.95
C ALA A 185 -19.66 -11.06 2.35
N LYS A 186 -18.86 -11.21 3.41
CA LYS A 186 -19.36 -11.23 4.80
C LYS A 186 -19.62 -9.86 5.39
N GLN A 187 -19.05 -8.78 4.83
CA GLN A 187 -19.13 -7.44 5.41
C GLN A 187 -19.30 -6.39 4.31
N ARG A 188 -20.48 -5.80 4.22
CA ARG A 188 -20.69 -4.50 3.56
C ARG A 188 -20.94 -3.46 4.65
N PRO A 189 -19.95 -2.73 5.12
CA PRO A 189 -20.21 -1.60 5.99
C PRO A 189 -20.62 -0.40 5.12
N GLU A 190 -21.88 -0.39 4.66
CA GLU A 190 -22.46 0.76 3.92
C GLU A 190 -22.24 2.08 4.68
N ASP A 191 -22.22 2.03 6.02
CA ASP A 191 -22.03 3.20 6.86
C ASP A 191 -20.63 3.81 6.73
N MET A 192 -19.56 2.99 6.66
CA MET A 192 -18.20 3.51 6.51
C MET A 192 -17.96 4.05 5.10
N GLN A 193 -18.61 3.45 4.11
CA GLN A 193 -18.61 4.00 2.76
C GLN A 193 -19.27 5.38 2.72
N LYS A 194 -20.43 5.55 3.35
CA LYS A 194 -21.11 6.87 3.45
C LYS A 194 -20.22 7.93 4.10
N VAL A 195 -19.47 7.57 5.14
CA VAL A 195 -18.50 8.47 5.79
C VAL A 195 -17.36 8.84 4.84
N ALA A 196 -16.79 7.87 4.12
CA ALA A 196 -15.72 8.13 3.16
C ALA A 196 -16.20 8.99 1.99
N ASP A 197 -17.41 8.74 1.47
CA ASP A 197 -18.03 9.52 0.40
C ASP A 197 -18.35 10.95 0.88
N TYR A 198 -18.82 11.11 2.11
CA TYR A 198 -19.04 12.42 2.71
C TYR A 198 -17.73 13.21 2.81
N ILE A 199 -16.67 12.60 3.34
CA ILE A 199 -15.33 13.23 3.40
C ILE A 199 -14.87 13.65 2.01
N GLN A 200 -15.08 12.80 1.01
CA GLN A 200 -14.67 13.09 -0.36
C GLN A 200 -15.46 14.23 -1.00
N ALA A 201 -16.75 14.33 -0.72
CA ALA A 201 -17.61 15.39 -1.24
C ALA A 201 -17.31 16.76 -0.57
N HIS A 202 -16.96 16.75 0.72
CA HIS A 202 -16.84 17.93 1.58
C HIS A 202 -15.40 18.21 2.05
N TYR A 203 -14.37 17.60 1.43
CA TYR A 203 -12.96 17.70 1.91
C TYR A 203 -12.43 19.12 2.04
N GLN A 204 -12.99 20.09 1.29
CA GLN A 204 -12.60 21.50 1.35
C GLN A 204 -13.15 22.23 2.57
N GLU A 205 -14.22 21.70 3.16
CA GLU A 205 -14.95 22.30 4.26
C GLU A 205 -14.36 21.92 5.61
N GLU A 206 -14.79 22.61 6.66
CA GLU A 206 -14.47 22.21 8.02
C GLU A 206 -15.37 21.03 8.41
N ILE A 207 -14.75 19.86 8.58
CA ILE A 207 -15.43 18.62 8.95
C ILE A 207 -15.15 18.32 10.42
N SER A 208 -16.21 18.17 11.25
CA SER A 208 -16.10 17.70 12.62
C SER A 208 -16.31 16.19 12.72
N LEU A 209 -15.81 15.60 13.81
CA LEU A 209 -16.03 14.18 14.09
C LEU A 209 -17.53 13.89 14.32
N GLU A 210 -18.24 14.83 14.94
CA GLU A 210 -19.67 14.76 15.14
C GLU A 210 -20.46 14.64 13.82
N MET A 211 -20.13 15.48 12.83
CA MET A 211 -20.75 15.43 11.48
C MET A 211 -20.55 14.05 10.85
N LEU A 212 -19.34 13.51 10.92
CA LEU A 212 -19.04 12.18 10.38
C LEU A 212 -19.78 11.07 11.15
N ALA A 213 -19.90 11.20 12.46
CA ALA A 213 -20.62 10.23 13.30
C ALA A 213 -22.14 10.23 13.00
N GLN A 214 -22.71 11.41 12.76
CA GLN A 214 -24.11 11.55 12.32
C GLN A 214 -24.35 10.87 10.96
N THR A 215 -23.42 11.01 10.01
CA THR A 215 -23.51 10.36 8.68
C THR A 215 -23.61 8.84 8.79
N ALA A 216 -22.98 8.24 9.80
CA ALA A 216 -22.99 6.79 10.04
C ALA A 216 -24.00 6.36 11.12
N HIS A 217 -24.78 7.28 11.68
CA HIS A 217 -25.70 7.03 12.80
C HIS A 217 -25.01 6.37 14.03
N MET A 218 -23.82 6.85 14.37
CA MET A 218 -22.97 6.31 15.45
C MET A 218 -22.53 7.40 16.41
N SER A 219 -22.05 7.00 17.60
CA SER A 219 -21.27 7.90 18.45
C SER A 219 -19.86 8.10 17.85
N GLU A 220 -19.22 9.23 18.15
CA GLU A 220 -17.85 9.54 17.70
C GLU A 220 -16.84 8.43 18.03
N GLY A 221 -16.91 7.88 19.25
CA GLY A 221 -16.04 6.81 19.68
C GLY A 221 -16.28 5.49 18.93
N GLN A 222 -17.53 5.19 18.56
CA GLN A 222 -17.86 4.03 17.72
C GLN A 222 -17.35 4.25 16.29
N LEU A 223 -17.57 5.44 15.72
CA LEU A 223 -17.07 5.81 14.41
C LEU A 223 -15.55 5.64 14.33
N CYS A 224 -14.79 6.24 15.25
CA CYS A 224 -13.33 6.16 15.23
C CYS A 224 -12.82 4.72 15.26
N ARG A 225 -13.36 3.89 16.17
CA ARG A 225 -12.95 2.47 16.25
C ARG A 225 -13.33 1.69 15.00
N ARG A 226 -14.57 1.88 14.50
CA ARG A 226 -15.06 1.16 13.33
C ARG A 226 -14.37 1.62 12.06
N PHE A 227 -14.20 2.92 11.86
CA PHE A 227 -13.48 3.47 10.71
C PHE A 227 -12.03 3.01 10.69
N HIS A 228 -11.35 3.03 11.83
CA HIS A 228 -9.97 2.51 11.92
C HIS A 228 -9.88 1.01 11.63
N ARG A 229 -10.82 0.20 12.15
CA ARG A 229 -10.88 -1.23 11.85
C ARG A 229 -11.15 -1.50 10.37
N ASP A 230 -12.12 -0.78 9.78
CA ASP A 230 -12.68 -1.05 8.46
C ASP A 230 -11.89 -0.36 7.34
N MET A 231 -11.20 0.75 7.63
CA MET A 231 -10.46 1.58 6.66
C MET A 231 -8.93 1.62 6.93
N GLY A 232 -8.46 0.99 8.01
CA GLY A 232 -7.04 0.94 8.38
C GLY A 232 -6.48 2.21 9.02
N GLU A 233 -7.25 3.31 9.06
CA GLU A 233 -6.82 4.60 9.58
C GLU A 233 -7.98 5.40 10.20
N THR A 234 -7.66 6.52 10.87
CA THR A 234 -8.70 7.38 11.45
C THR A 234 -9.42 8.24 10.39
N PRO A 235 -10.67 8.69 10.63
CA PRO A 235 -11.39 9.57 9.69
C PRO A 235 -10.59 10.84 9.33
N PHE A 236 -9.91 11.46 10.29
CA PHE A 236 -9.11 12.65 10.03
C PHE A 236 -7.80 12.38 9.29
N THR A 237 -7.20 11.20 9.46
CA THR A 237 -6.06 10.77 8.64
C THR A 237 -6.50 10.58 7.19
N TRP A 238 -7.66 9.97 6.98
CA TRP A 238 -8.31 9.81 5.69
C TRP A 238 -8.61 11.15 5.03
N LEU A 239 -9.27 12.08 5.73
CA LEU A 239 -9.55 13.45 5.25
C LEU A 239 -8.27 14.17 4.81
N LYS A 240 -7.25 14.13 5.64
CA LYS A 240 -5.96 14.76 5.35
C LYS A 240 -5.31 14.18 4.10
N ARG A 241 -5.29 12.87 3.95
CA ARG A 241 -4.75 12.20 2.76
C ARG A 241 -5.57 12.55 1.50
N CYS A 242 -6.89 12.62 1.61
CA CYS A 242 -7.76 13.09 0.54
C CYS A 242 -7.38 14.51 0.10
N ARG A 243 -7.21 15.44 1.05
CA ARG A 243 -6.79 16.82 0.77
C ARG A 243 -5.42 16.91 0.09
N ILE A 244 -4.43 16.12 0.55
CA ILE A 244 -3.10 16.07 -0.07
C ILE A 244 -3.21 15.56 -1.52
N LYS A 245 -3.94 14.47 -1.77
CA LYS A 245 -4.13 13.96 -3.14
C LYS A 245 -4.81 14.97 -4.07
N LYS A 246 -5.83 15.68 -3.58
CA LYS A 246 -6.47 16.76 -4.37
C LYS A 246 -5.49 17.91 -4.65
N SER A 247 -4.61 18.24 -3.71
CA SER A 247 -3.58 19.26 -3.92
C SER A 247 -2.55 18.88 -5.00
N CYS A 248 -2.24 17.59 -5.16
CA CYS A 248 -1.38 17.10 -6.23
C CYS A 248 -1.96 17.44 -7.63
N ALA A 249 -3.26 17.23 -7.82
CA ALA A 249 -3.93 17.59 -9.07
C ALA A 249 -3.85 19.12 -9.37
N TRP A 250 -4.05 19.96 -8.36
CA TRP A 250 -3.88 21.40 -8.49
C TRP A 250 -2.46 21.82 -8.80
N LEU A 251 -1.46 21.20 -8.14
CA LEU A 251 -0.04 21.46 -8.36
C LEU A 251 0.40 21.09 -9.78
N ALA A 252 -0.13 20.00 -10.33
CA ALA A 252 0.16 19.54 -11.68
C ALA A 252 -0.53 20.41 -12.76
N ALA A 253 -1.79 20.80 -12.54
CA ALA A 253 -2.65 21.40 -13.56
C ALA A 253 -2.72 22.94 -13.50
N SER A 254 -2.10 23.62 -12.51
CA SER A 254 -2.22 25.08 -12.36
C SER A 254 -0.95 25.76 -11.89
N ASP A 255 -0.86 27.07 -12.17
CA ASP A 255 0.19 27.95 -11.68
C ASP A 255 -0.15 28.67 -10.35
N LYS A 256 -1.26 28.28 -9.71
CA LYS A 256 -1.67 28.86 -8.42
C LYS A 256 -0.56 28.75 -7.39
N LYS A 257 -0.43 29.76 -6.52
CA LYS A 257 0.53 29.72 -5.42
C LYS A 257 0.22 28.54 -4.49
N VAL A 258 1.26 27.98 -3.88
CA VAL A 258 1.11 26.85 -2.91
C VAL A 258 0.14 27.22 -1.78
N ALA A 259 0.16 28.49 -1.33
CA ALA A 259 -0.76 28.97 -0.32
C ALA A 259 -2.23 28.97 -0.77
N GLU A 260 -2.49 29.30 -2.03
CA GLU A 260 -3.86 29.24 -2.61
C GLU A 260 -4.34 27.80 -2.71
N ILE A 261 -3.46 26.87 -3.18
CA ILE A 261 -3.79 25.45 -3.28
C ILE A 261 -4.04 24.86 -1.88
N CYS A 262 -3.26 25.26 -0.89
CA CYS A 262 -3.46 24.90 0.51
C CYS A 262 -4.90 25.23 0.96
N ALA A 263 -5.33 26.47 0.74
CA ALA A 263 -6.68 26.92 1.08
C ALA A 263 -7.77 26.19 0.28
N LEU A 264 -7.60 26.04 -1.03
CA LEU A 264 -8.53 25.31 -1.90
C LEU A 264 -8.71 23.84 -1.53
N CYS A 265 -7.71 23.26 -0.84
CA CYS A 265 -7.78 21.89 -0.37
C CYS A 265 -8.25 21.78 1.10
N GLY A 266 -8.72 22.87 1.71
CA GLY A 266 -9.28 22.86 3.05
C GLY A 266 -8.23 22.89 4.18
N PHE A 267 -6.99 23.29 3.89
CA PHE A 267 -5.98 23.50 4.93
C PHE A 267 -5.96 24.97 5.35
N ASN A 268 -6.02 25.23 6.64
CA ASN A 268 -6.00 26.57 7.23
C ASN A 268 -4.58 27.09 7.51
N ASN A 269 -3.55 26.27 7.36
CA ASN A 269 -2.17 26.62 7.66
C ASN A 269 -1.19 26.03 6.65
N VAL A 270 -0.46 26.89 5.96
CA VAL A 270 0.50 26.51 4.89
C VAL A 270 1.67 25.69 5.44
N SER A 271 2.19 26.03 6.62
CA SER A 271 3.29 25.28 7.24
C SER A 271 2.86 23.86 7.60
N TYR A 272 1.65 23.70 8.13
CA TYR A 272 1.04 22.40 8.40
C TYR A 272 0.83 21.61 7.10
N PHE A 273 0.27 22.24 6.07
CA PHE A 273 0.10 21.64 4.76
C PHE A 273 1.44 21.14 4.18
N ASN A 274 2.48 21.98 4.14
CA ASN A 274 3.78 21.60 3.60
C ASN A 274 4.39 20.40 4.36
N ARG A 275 4.26 20.34 5.67
CA ARG A 275 4.74 19.22 6.50
C ARG A 275 3.97 17.93 6.17
N GLU A 276 2.64 18.01 6.09
CA GLU A 276 1.82 16.84 5.79
C GLU A 276 2.02 16.37 4.34
N PHE A 277 2.17 17.30 3.39
CA PHE A 277 2.48 16.99 2.00
C PHE A 277 3.84 16.28 1.87
N LEU A 278 4.88 16.82 2.50
CA LEU A 278 6.20 16.19 2.53
C LEU A 278 6.16 14.81 3.19
N ARG A 279 5.37 14.65 4.25
CA ARG A 279 5.21 13.36 4.93
C ARG A 279 4.56 12.31 4.02
N GLU A 280 3.54 12.70 3.27
CA GLU A 280 2.75 11.81 2.40
C GLU A 280 3.47 11.55 1.06
N MET A 281 3.95 12.62 0.41
CA MET A 281 4.50 12.56 -0.94
C MET A 281 6.04 12.42 -0.98
N LYS A 282 6.73 12.51 0.18
CA LYS A 282 8.19 12.45 0.35
C LYS A 282 8.97 13.56 -0.34
N ILE A 283 8.30 14.49 -0.98
CA ILE A 283 8.85 15.70 -1.62
C ILE A 283 7.97 16.89 -1.26
N THR A 284 8.51 18.10 -1.38
CA THR A 284 7.75 19.33 -1.11
C THR A 284 6.74 19.62 -2.23
N PRO A 285 5.66 20.39 -1.97
CA PRO A 285 4.72 20.82 -3.00
C PRO A 285 5.39 21.50 -4.21
N SER A 286 6.45 22.29 -3.97
CA SER A 286 7.19 22.98 -5.02
C SER A 286 8.01 22.03 -5.88
N GLU A 287 8.64 21.03 -5.28
CA GLU A 287 9.36 19.96 -5.99
C GLU A 287 8.39 19.10 -6.80
N TYR A 288 7.24 18.73 -6.23
CA TYR A 288 6.19 17.99 -6.92
C TYR A 288 5.75 18.73 -8.20
N ARG A 289 5.48 20.04 -8.09
CA ARG A 289 5.13 20.87 -9.25
C ARG A 289 6.21 20.88 -10.32
N LYS A 290 7.49 21.01 -9.92
CA LYS A 290 8.61 20.99 -10.87
C LYS A 290 8.70 19.65 -11.61
N LEU A 291 8.52 18.54 -10.90
CA LEU A 291 8.52 17.20 -11.50
C LEU A 291 7.40 17.07 -12.54
N CYS A 292 6.16 17.45 -12.19
CA CYS A 292 5.05 17.41 -13.14
C CYS A 292 5.31 18.25 -14.39
N LYS A 293 5.82 19.49 -14.23
CA LYS A 293 6.12 20.37 -15.37
C LYS A 293 7.24 19.86 -16.27
N ASN A 294 8.30 19.30 -15.70
CA ASN A 294 9.42 18.76 -16.46
C ASN A 294 9.02 17.50 -17.27
N THR A 295 8.11 16.70 -16.74
CA THR A 295 7.59 15.50 -17.44
C THR A 295 6.78 15.89 -18.70
N TYR A 296 6.12 17.05 -18.73
CA TYR A 296 5.36 17.53 -19.88
C TYR A 296 6.16 18.45 -20.83
N ALA A 297 7.33 18.97 -20.42
CA ALA A 297 8.16 19.82 -21.25
C ALA A 297 9.19 19.05 -22.12
N GLY A 298 9.30 17.73 -21.92
CA GLY A 298 10.20 16.84 -22.68
C GLY A 298 9.49 15.90 -23.66
N ALA A 299 8.20 16.13 -23.95
CA ALA A 299 7.42 15.36 -24.93
C ALA A 299 7.21 16.13 -26.23
#